data_387a7b93228840bad76a2c1164e0127b
#
_entry.id   387a7b93228840bad76a2c1164e0127b
#
_cell.length_a   1.000
_cell.length_b   1.000
_cell.length_c   1.000
_cell.angle_alpha   90.00
_cell.angle_beta   90.00
_cell.angle_gamma   90.00
#
_symmetry.space_group_name_H-M   'P 1'
#
loop_
_entity.id
_entity.type
_entity.pdbx_description
1 polymer ?
#
loop_
_entity_poly.entity_id
_entity_poly.type
_entity_poly.pdbx_seq_one_letter_code
_entity_poly.pdbx_strand_id
1 'polypeptide(L)'
;MVDEAKLHAFIDKILGDIGGAFSVPLVRMGDKLGLYKALNEQGPMTSTELAAKTNVAERYTREWLSQQAASGYLEYDPASGRFTLPPEQAMALAEPDSPVYMQAAFDMVAVMLENQPKVEAAFRSGKGVGWGDQAPCLFCTTGRFFRTGYHTNLVASWLPALDGVTAKLERGATVADVGCGHGFSTIFMAKAFPKSTFVGYDFHPASVEQARAHAEQHGAAANTKFEVATASDFPGKDLDLVTFFDCLHDMGDPVGAARHVFKTLKPDGSWMIVEPQAGDRLEDNLNPVGRMYYAGSTMVCIPTSLDQPVGAALGAQAGFAKLKSAITQGGFGKVRKATETPFNMVLEARP
;
A
#
# COMPACT_ATOMS: atom_id res chain seq x y z
N MET A 1 -40.35 2.34 -17.98
CA MET A 1 -40.74 1.48 -16.85
C MET A 1 -39.47 1.01 -16.16
N VAL A 2 -39.46 0.92 -14.86
CA VAL A 2 -38.32 0.34 -14.09
C VAL A 2 -38.32 -1.17 -14.32
N ASP A 3 -37.16 -1.74 -14.58
CA ASP A 3 -36.95 -3.17 -14.66
C ASP A 3 -36.76 -3.70 -13.23
N GLU A 4 -37.74 -4.42 -12.70
CA GLU A 4 -37.76 -4.90 -11.31
C GLU A 4 -36.59 -5.86 -11.03
N ALA A 5 -36.19 -6.72 -11.97
CA ALA A 5 -35.09 -7.64 -11.78
C ALA A 5 -33.76 -6.89 -11.62
N LYS A 6 -33.54 -5.86 -12.45
CA LYS A 6 -32.35 -5.00 -12.31
C LYS A 6 -32.36 -4.19 -11.00
N LEU A 7 -33.55 -3.73 -10.57
CA LEU A 7 -33.69 -3.02 -9.29
C LEU A 7 -33.31 -3.92 -8.11
N HIS A 8 -33.82 -5.16 -8.06
CA HIS A 8 -33.51 -6.10 -6.99
C HIS A 8 -32.01 -6.43 -6.97
N ALA A 9 -31.41 -6.76 -8.13
CA ALA A 9 -29.98 -7.03 -8.21
C ALA A 9 -29.12 -5.84 -7.74
N PHE A 10 -29.56 -4.60 -8.03
CA PHE A 10 -28.88 -3.41 -7.55
C PHE A 10 -29.03 -3.19 -6.05
N ILE A 11 -30.21 -3.47 -5.48
CA ILE A 11 -30.45 -3.41 -4.04
C ILE A 11 -29.58 -4.45 -3.31
N ASP A 12 -29.52 -5.68 -3.80
CA ASP A 12 -28.67 -6.73 -3.23
C ASP A 12 -27.19 -6.32 -3.23
N LYS A 13 -26.74 -5.70 -4.34
CA LYS A 13 -25.40 -5.13 -4.39
C LYS A 13 -25.16 -4.05 -3.36
N ILE A 14 -26.10 -3.10 -3.19
CA ILE A 14 -25.99 -2.03 -2.17
C ILE A 14 -25.97 -2.62 -0.75
N LEU A 15 -26.80 -3.62 -0.45
CA LEU A 15 -26.80 -4.29 0.85
C LEU A 15 -25.46 -4.96 1.14
N GLY A 16 -24.87 -5.62 0.15
CA GLY A 16 -23.52 -6.17 0.28
C GLY A 16 -22.46 -5.09 0.53
N ASP A 17 -22.51 -3.98 -0.19
CA ASP A 17 -21.58 -2.86 -0.03
C ASP A 17 -21.71 -2.19 1.37
N ILE A 18 -22.93 -1.98 1.84
CA ILE A 18 -23.20 -1.44 3.19
C ILE A 18 -22.75 -2.43 4.27
N GLY A 19 -23.05 -3.73 4.09
CA GLY A 19 -22.61 -4.78 5.01
C GLY A 19 -21.08 -4.83 5.12
N GLY A 20 -20.38 -4.74 4.00
CA GLY A 20 -18.90 -4.62 3.98
C GLY A 20 -18.40 -3.37 4.70
N ALA A 21 -19.03 -2.22 4.49
CA ALA A 21 -18.67 -0.98 5.19
C ALA A 21 -18.88 -1.08 6.70
N PHE A 22 -19.98 -1.70 7.15
CA PHE A 22 -20.24 -1.94 8.58
C PHE A 22 -19.29 -2.97 9.20
N SER A 23 -18.73 -3.88 8.40
CA SER A 23 -17.71 -4.83 8.87
C SER A 23 -16.38 -4.15 9.20
N VAL A 24 -16.04 -3.03 8.55
CA VAL A 24 -14.74 -2.36 8.72
C VAL A 24 -14.36 -2.09 10.17
N PRO A 25 -15.18 -1.38 10.99
CA PRO A 25 -14.82 -1.13 12.39
C PRO A 25 -14.72 -2.42 13.21
N LEU A 26 -15.51 -3.46 12.87
CA LEU A 26 -15.49 -4.73 13.58
C LEU A 26 -14.25 -5.56 13.25
N VAL A 27 -13.81 -5.58 12.01
CA VAL A 27 -12.54 -6.21 11.61
C VAL A 27 -11.37 -5.53 12.33
N ARG A 28 -11.33 -4.19 12.33
CA ARG A 28 -10.29 -3.43 13.04
C ARG A 28 -10.30 -3.69 14.55
N MET A 29 -11.48 -3.82 15.18
CA MET A 29 -11.56 -4.21 16.59
C MET A 29 -11.05 -5.63 16.81
N GLY A 30 -11.38 -6.57 15.92
CA GLY A 30 -10.91 -7.94 15.98
C GLY A 30 -9.37 -8.04 15.96
N ASP A 31 -8.71 -7.25 15.11
CA ASP A 31 -7.25 -7.13 15.06
C ASP A 31 -6.70 -6.54 16.38
N LYS A 32 -7.19 -5.35 16.75
CA LYS A 32 -6.70 -4.61 17.95
C LYS A 32 -6.89 -5.36 19.27
N LEU A 33 -7.98 -6.11 19.40
CA LEU A 33 -8.30 -6.90 20.58
C LEU A 33 -7.69 -8.32 20.53
N GLY A 34 -7.02 -8.69 19.45
CA GLY A 34 -6.40 -9.99 19.27
C GLY A 34 -7.39 -11.15 19.11
N LEU A 35 -8.62 -10.87 18.68
CA LEU A 35 -9.68 -11.89 18.57
C LEU A 35 -9.36 -12.89 17.44
N TYR A 36 -8.96 -12.42 16.26
CA TYR A 36 -8.54 -13.30 15.17
C TYR A 36 -7.30 -14.11 15.52
N LYS A 37 -6.32 -13.48 16.18
CA LYS A 37 -5.11 -14.17 16.64
C LYS A 37 -5.45 -15.29 17.61
N ALA A 38 -6.33 -15.04 18.58
CA ALA A 38 -6.75 -16.05 19.54
C ALA A 38 -7.47 -17.23 18.88
N LEU A 39 -8.36 -16.96 17.90
CA LEU A 39 -9.04 -18.02 17.13
C LEU A 39 -8.05 -18.83 16.28
N ASN A 40 -7.06 -18.17 15.68
CA ASN A 40 -6.02 -18.86 14.89
C ASN A 40 -5.13 -19.77 15.75
N GLU A 41 -4.73 -19.30 16.93
CA GLU A 41 -3.84 -20.04 17.83
C GLU A 41 -4.54 -21.19 18.59
N GLN A 42 -5.81 -21.03 18.94
CA GLN A 42 -6.52 -21.96 19.83
C GLN A 42 -7.50 -22.88 19.07
N GLY A 43 -7.83 -22.54 17.82
CA GLY A 43 -8.85 -23.24 17.04
C GLY A 43 -10.29 -22.82 17.40
N PRO A 44 -11.30 -23.68 17.14
CA PRO A 44 -12.70 -23.32 17.33
C PRO A 44 -13.05 -22.97 18.77
N MET A 45 -13.72 -21.83 19.00
CA MET A 45 -14.07 -21.32 20.32
C MET A 45 -15.55 -20.87 20.40
N THR A 46 -16.14 -21.02 21.56
CA THR A 46 -17.41 -20.33 21.93
C THR A 46 -17.14 -18.87 22.27
N SER A 47 -18.19 -18.04 22.32
CA SER A 47 -18.06 -16.63 22.73
C SER A 47 -17.49 -16.47 24.14
N THR A 48 -17.86 -17.36 25.06
CA THR A 48 -17.35 -17.35 26.44
C THR A 48 -15.85 -17.66 26.50
N GLU A 49 -15.41 -18.68 25.78
CA GLU A 49 -14.00 -19.08 25.72
C GLU A 49 -13.12 -17.98 25.10
N LEU A 50 -13.56 -17.39 23.97
CA LEU A 50 -12.83 -16.30 23.32
C LEU A 50 -12.78 -15.06 24.20
N ALA A 51 -13.87 -14.67 24.81
CA ALA A 51 -13.94 -13.54 25.73
C ALA A 51 -12.97 -13.68 26.91
N ALA A 52 -12.96 -14.86 27.53
CA ALA A 52 -12.03 -15.19 28.61
C ALA A 52 -10.57 -15.15 28.14
N LYS A 53 -10.26 -15.71 26.97
CA LYS A 53 -8.92 -15.76 26.40
C LYS A 53 -8.34 -14.38 26.09
N THR A 54 -9.17 -13.47 25.59
CA THR A 54 -8.76 -12.11 25.16
C THR A 54 -9.06 -11.02 26.17
N ASN A 55 -9.60 -11.40 27.35
CA ASN A 55 -9.96 -10.49 28.44
C ASN A 55 -10.94 -9.37 27.99
N VAL A 56 -11.98 -9.74 27.26
CA VAL A 56 -13.04 -8.85 26.80
C VAL A 56 -14.42 -9.32 27.30
N ALA A 57 -15.45 -8.46 27.23
CA ALA A 57 -16.78 -8.79 27.67
C ALA A 57 -17.48 -9.77 26.70
N GLU A 58 -18.03 -10.87 27.24
CA GLU A 58 -18.63 -11.94 26.46
C GLU A 58 -19.79 -11.45 25.57
N ARG A 59 -20.66 -10.56 26.08
CA ARG A 59 -21.81 -10.09 25.30
C ARG A 59 -21.41 -9.38 24.02
N TYR A 60 -20.31 -8.57 24.04
CA TYR A 60 -19.77 -7.94 22.85
C TYR A 60 -19.06 -8.96 21.94
N THR A 61 -18.35 -9.91 22.52
CA THR A 61 -17.66 -10.97 21.78
C THR A 61 -18.65 -11.82 20.99
N ARG A 62 -19.80 -12.18 21.61
CA ARG A 62 -20.87 -12.93 20.95
C ARG A 62 -21.44 -12.19 19.75
N GLU A 63 -21.73 -10.89 19.89
CA GLU A 63 -22.23 -10.06 18.79
C GLU A 63 -21.22 -9.94 17.66
N TRP A 64 -19.94 -9.72 18.03
CA TRP A 64 -18.83 -9.66 17.07
C TRP A 64 -18.68 -10.97 16.30
N LEU A 65 -18.65 -12.11 16.97
CA LEU A 65 -18.56 -13.43 16.34
C LEU A 65 -19.74 -13.69 15.39
N SER A 66 -20.95 -13.32 15.81
CA SER A 66 -22.16 -13.48 14.99
C SER A 66 -22.09 -12.64 13.71
N GLN A 67 -21.62 -11.40 13.81
CA GLN A 67 -21.45 -10.53 12.65
C GLN A 67 -20.35 -11.03 11.73
N GLN A 68 -19.21 -11.51 12.27
CA GLN A 68 -18.12 -12.07 11.48
C GLN A 68 -18.55 -13.34 10.74
N ALA A 69 -19.35 -14.19 11.37
CA ALA A 69 -19.92 -15.37 10.72
C ALA A 69 -20.92 -14.99 9.62
N ALA A 70 -21.80 -14.02 9.90
CA ALA A 70 -22.73 -13.50 8.90
C ALA A 70 -22.03 -12.82 7.70
N SER A 71 -20.81 -12.32 7.90
CA SER A 71 -19.95 -11.75 6.84
C SER A 71 -19.11 -12.81 6.10
N GLY A 72 -19.14 -14.08 6.51
CA GLY A 72 -18.33 -15.15 5.93
C GLY A 72 -16.85 -15.11 6.31
N TYR A 73 -16.47 -14.32 7.32
CA TYR A 73 -15.10 -14.28 7.83
C TYR A 73 -14.80 -15.38 8.83
N LEU A 74 -15.82 -15.88 9.51
CA LEU A 74 -15.76 -17.03 10.38
C LEU A 74 -16.82 -18.08 9.99
N GLU A 75 -16.56 -19.32 10.31
CA GLU A 75 -17.55 -20.40 10.26
C GLU A 75 -18.18 -20.59 11.63
N TYR A 76 -19.48 -20.97 11.67
CA TYR A 76 -20.21 -21.28 12.88
C TYR A 76 -20.78 -22.69 12.83
N ASP A 77 -20.49 -23.49 13.85
CA ASP A 77 -21.09 -24.81 14.05
C ASP A 77 -22.25 -24.72 15.04
N PRO A 78 -23.51 -24.89 14.59
CA PRO A 78 -24.68 -24.83 15.46
C PRO A 78 -24.78 -25.99 16.47
N ALA A 79 -24.09 -27.12 16.20
CA ALA A 79 -24.13 -28.28 17.09
C ALA A 79 -23.28 -28.05 18.35
N SER A 80 -22.14 -27.41 18.22
CA SER A 80 -21.21 -27.12 19.32
C SER A 80 -21.29 -25.68 19.83
N GLY A 81 -21.91 -24.76 19.08
CA GLY A 81 -21.92 -23.33 19.37
C GLY A 81 -20.55 -22.67 19.19
N ARG A 82 -19.64 -23.27 18.42
CA ARG A 82 -18.26 -22.79 18.21
C ARG A 82 -18.11 -22.03 16.90
N PHE A 83 -17.21 -21.05 16.94
CA PHE A 83 -16.80 -20.29 15.78
C PHE A 83 -15.36 -20.66 15.42
N THR A 84 -15.13 -20.83 14.13
CA THR A 84 -13.82 -21.20 13.57
C THR A 84 -13.33 -20.10 12.64
N LEU A 85 -12.07 -19.72 12.74
CA LEU A 85 -11.38 -18.96 11.72
C LEU A 85 -10.70 -19.96 10.77
N PRO A 86 -11.24 -20.17 9.55
CA PRO A 86 -10.62 -21.08 8.58
C PRO A 86 -9.20 -20.65 8.22
N PRO A 87 -8.33 -21.60 7.82
CA PRO A 87 -6.92 -21.28 7.49
C PRO A 87 -6.77 -20.21 6.41
N GLU A 88 -7.62 -20.21 5.40
CA GLU A 88 -7.59 -19.23 4.30
C GLU A 88 -7.91 -17.82 4.80
N GLN A 89 -8.90 -17.68 5.69
CA GLN A 89 -9.24 -16.42 6.33
C GLN A 89 -8.17 -16.01 7.35
N ALA A 90 -7.53 -16.97 8.04
CA ALA A 90 -6.46 -16.70 8.98
C ALA A 90 -5.25 -16.06 8.28
N MET A 91 -4.87 -16.52 7.10
CA MET A 91 -3.83 -15.90 6.28
C MET A 91 -4.11 -14.41 6.01
N ALA A 92 -5.35 -14.04 5.80
CA ALA A 92 -5.72 -12.64 5.51
C ALA A 92 -5.90 -11.78 6.77
N LEU A 93 -6.33 -12.36 7.90
CA LEU A 93 -6.82 -11.62 9.06
C LEU A 93 -6.00 -11.81 10.34
N ALA A 94 -5.20 -12.88 10.45
CA ALA A 94 -4.50 -13.25 11.69
C ALA A 94 -2.98 -13.40 11.56
N GLU A 95 -2.44 -13.53 10.34
CA GLU A 95 -1.03 -13.85 10.08
C GLU A 95 -0.30 -12.66 9.43
N PRO A 96 0.39 -11.79 10.20
CA PRO A 96 0.99 -10.55 9.68
C PRO A 96 2.09 -10.75 8.62
N ASP A 97 2.70 -11.92 8.55
CA ASP A 97 3.74 -12.24 7.57
C ASP A 97 3.21 -13.06 6.37
N SER A 98 1.88 -13.31 6.34
CA SER A 98 1.23 -13.92 5.20
C SER A 98 1.27 -12.99 3.96
N PRO A 99 1.47 -13.54 2.74
CA PRO A 99 1.48 -12.77 1.51
C PRO A 99 0.14 -12.11 1.15
N VAL A 100 -0.93 -12.51 1.83
CA VAL A 100 -2.30 -12.01 1.61
C VAL A 100 -2.87 -11.30 2.85
N TYR A 101 -2.02 -10.87 3.79
CA TYR A 101 -2.48 -10.16 4.98
C TYR A 101 -3.10 -8.79 4.64
N MET A 102 -4.36 -8.57 5.06
CA MET A 102 -5.20 -7.47 4.59
C MET A 102 -5.68 -6.52 5.70
N GLN A 103 -5.30 -6.69 6.97
CA GLN A 103 -5.83 -5.86 8.08
C GLN A 103 -5.62 -4.36 7.85
N ALA A 104 -4.46 -3.96 7.32
CA ALA A 104 -4.17 -2.56 7.05
C ALA A 104 -5.09 -1.93 5.97
N ALA A 105 -5.70 -2.74 5.10
CA ALA A 105 -6.69 -2.24 4.14
C ALA A 105 -7.96 -1.73 4.85
N PHE A 106 -8.38 -2.38 5.94
CA PHE A 106 -9.50 -1.92 6.77
C PHE A 106 -9.16 -0.65 7.55
N ASP A 107 -7.91 -0.48 7.98
CA ASP A 107 -7.44 0.77 8.57
C ASP A 107 -7.48 1.91 7.54
N MET A 108 -7.11 1.64 6.28
CA MET A 108 -7.15 2.62 5.20
C MET A 108 -8.57 3.16 4.96
N VAL A 109 -9.61 2.31 5.01
CA VAL A 109 -11.00 2.76 4.89
C VAL A 109 -11.36 3.75 5.99
N ALA A 110 -10.94 3.51 7.23
CA ALA A 110 -11.21 4.44 8.34
C ALA A 110 -10.51 5.79 8.13
N VAL A 111 -9.28 5.79 7.63
CA VAL A 111 -8.54 7.02 7.28
C VAL A 111 -9.25 7.79 6.17
N MET A 112 -9.77 7.11 5.15
CA MET A 112 -10.56 7.76 4.09
C MET A 112 -11.81 8.44 4.65
N LEU A 113 -12.51 7.80 5.58
CA LEU A 113 -13.69 8.41 6.24
C LEU A 113 -13.31 9.65 7.05
N GLU A 114 -12.17 9.64 7.74
CA GLU A 114 -11.65 10.79 8.47
C GLU A 114 -11.25 11.95 7.54
N ASN A 115 -10.73 11.63 6.36
CA ASN A 115 -10.36 12.62 5.33
C ASN A 115 -11.56 13.18 4.55
N GLN A 116 -12.72 12.54 4.57
CA GLN A 116 -13.87 12.89 3.74
C GLN A 116 -14.21 14.39 3.74
N PRO A 117 -14.29 15.11 4.88
CA PRO A 117 -14.64 16.53 4.86
C PRO A 117 -13.64 17.42 4.09
N LYS A 118 -12.34 17.06 4.14
CA LYS A 118 -11.27 17.77 3.43
C LYS A 118 -11.38 17.54 1.93
N VAL A 119 -11.60 16.32 1.52
CA VAL A 119 -11.77 15.94 0.11
C VAL A 119 -13.06 16.53 -0.46
N GLU A 120 -14.16 16.60 0.32
CA GLU A 120 -15.39 17.30 -0.07
C GLU A 120 -15.17 18.79 -0.37
N ALA A 121 -14.36 19.45 0.46
CA ALA A 121 -13.95 20.85 0.20
C ALA A 121 -13.07 20.95 -1.06
N ALA A 122 -12.18 19.99 -1.30
CA ALA A 122 -11.36 19.89 -2.50
C ALA A 122 -12.22 19.72 -3.77
N PHE A 123 -13.25 18.86 -3.74
CA PHE A 123 -14.21 18.73 -4.86
C PHE A 123 -14.88 20.03 -5.25
N ARG A 124 -15.17 20.92 -4.28
CA ARG A 124 -15.81 22.21 -4.56
C ARG A 124 -14.82 23.26 -5.04
N SER A 125 -13.61 23.24 -4.53
CA SER A 125 -12.61 24.29 -4.79
C SER A 125 -11.66 23.99 -5.96
N GLY A 126 -11.53 22.70 -6.34
CA GLY A 126 -10.50 22.23 -7.26
C GLY A 126 -9.08 22.25 -6.68
N LYS A 127 -8.92 22.57 -5.38
CA LYS A 127 -7.62 22.58 -4.69
C LYS A 127 -7.27 21.16 -4.21
N GLY A 128 -5.97 20.92 -3.97
CA GLY A 128 -5.48 19.70 -3.35
C GLY A 128 -5.72 19.65 -1.83
N VAL A 129 -5.30 18.52 -1.25
CA VAL A 129 -5.13 18.31 0.19
C VAL A 129 -3.72 17.78 0.38
N GLY A 130 -2.84 18.55 1.00
CA GLY A 130 -1.44 18.19 1.17
C GLY A 130 -1.25 16.89 1.93
N TRP A 131 -0.20 16.16 1.61
CA TRP A 131 0.11 14.89 2.30
C TRP A 131 0.14 15.07 3.81
N GLY A 132 0.82 16.12 4.31
CA GLY A 132 0.90 16.46 5.72
C GLY A 132 -0.42 16.89 6.36
N ASP A 133 -1.41 17.28 5.57
CA ASP A 133 -2.74 17.70 6.02
C ASP A 133 -3.77 16.57 6.04
N GLN A 134 -3.39 15.39 5.56
CA GLN A 134 -4.23 14.18 5.62
C GLN A 134 -4.45 13.74 7.08
N ALA A 135 -5.34 12.76 7.29
CA ALA A 135 -5.56 12.18 8.62
C ALA A 135 -4.24 11.62 9.19
N PRO A 136 -3.92 11.89 10.48
CA PRO A 136 -2.63 11.50 11.08
C PRO A 136 -2.30 10.01 10.95
N CYS A 137 -3.33 9.15 10.96
CA CYS A 137 -3.14 7.71 10.80
C CYS A 137 -2.82 7.27 9.35
N LEU A 138 -2.90 8.17 8.35
CA LEU A 138 -2.62 7.80 6.96
C LEU A 138 -1.20 7.26 6.80
N PHE A 139 -0.21 7.92 7.37
CA PHE A 139 1.21 7.56 7.19
C PHE A 139 1.53 6.16 7.69
N CYS A 140 1.14 5.84 8.92
CA CYS A 140 1.37 4.50 9.48
C CYS A 140 0.52 3.43 8.81
N THR A 141 -0.71 3.77 8.41
CA THR A 141 -1.60 2.85 7.71
C THR A 141 -1.08 2.52 6.31
N THR A 142 -0.61 3.53 5.56
CA THR A 142 0.03 3.36 4.24
C THR A 142 1.26 2.47 4.34
N GLY A 143 2.15 2.74 5.32
CA GLY A 143 3.33 1.91 5.55
C GLY A 143 2.98 0.44 5.85
N ARG A 144 1.97 0.20 6.71
CA ARG A 144 1.49 -1.17 7.02
C ARG A 144 0.83 -1.84 5.82
N PHE A 145 0.07 -1.09 5.02
CA PHE A 145 -0.63 -1.61 3.84
C PHE A 145 0.36 -2.15 2.80
N PHE A 146 1.34 -1.35 2.43
CA PHE A 146 2.33 -1.75 1.43
C PHE A 146 3.39 -2.73 1.94
N ARG A 147 3.64 -2.77 3.27
CA ARG A 147 4.63 -3.68 3.87
C ARG A 147 4.44 -5.13 3.44
N THR A 148 3.21 -5.62 3.39
CA THR A 148 2.90 -7.01 2.97
C THR A 148 3.39 -7.28 1.54
N GLY A 149 3.09 -6.39 0.61
CA GLY A 149 3.55 -6.49 -0.79
C GLY A 149 5.07 -6.47 -0.91
N TYR A 150 5.74 -5.56 -0.19
CA TYR A 150 7.21 -5.47 -0.19
C TYR A 150 7.86 -6.71 0.42
N HIS A 151 7.36 -7.17 1.57
CA HIS A 151 7.87 -8.37 2.24
C HIS A 151 7.81 -9.60 1.33
N THR A 152 6.71 -9.75 0.61
CA THR A 152 6.46 -10.93 -0.23
C THR A 152 7.20 -10.86 -1.56
N ASN A 153 7.21 -9.69 -2.22
CA ASN A 153 7.56 -9.62 -3.64
C ASN A 153 8.89 -8.91 -3.92
N LEU A 154 9.31 -7.94 -3.10
CA LEU A 154 10.39 -7.02 -3.45
C LEU A 154 11.69 -7.76 -3.76
N VAL A 155 12.16 -8.58 -2.85
CA VAL A 155 13.43 -9.31 -3.00
C VAL A 155 13.27 -10.58 -3.83
N ALA A 156 12.15 -11.28 -3.66
CA ALA A 156 11.93 -12.58 -4.29
C ALA A 156 11.53 -12.49 -5.77
N SER A 157 10.88 -11.38 -6.19
CA SER A 157 10.26 -11.29 -7.51
C SER A 157 10.58 -9.97 -8.23
N TRP A 158 10.39 -8.82 -7.59
CA TRP A 158 10.46 -7.53 -8.28
C TRP A 158 11.88 -7.14 -8.66
N LEU A 159 12.84 -7.20 -7.73
CA LEU A 159 14.26 -6.92 -8.01
C LEU A 159 14.86 -7.89 -9.04
N PRO A 160 14.60 -9.21 -8.97
CA PRO A 160 15.06 -10.15 -9.99
C PRO A 160 14.51 -9.92 -11.40
N ALA A 161 13.33 -9.28 -11.52
CA ALA A 161 12.74 -8.96 -12.82
C ALA A 161 13.45 -7.81 -13.57
N LEU A 162 14.32 -7.06 -12.89
CA LEU A 162 15.13 -6.01 -13.47
C LEU A 162 16.47 -6.58 -14.01
N ASP A 163 16.88 -6.08 -15.16
CA ASP A 163 18.08 -6.61 -15.83
C ASP A 163 19.37 -6.32 -15.06
N GLY A 164 19.96 -7.37 -14.46
CA GLY A 164 21.27 -7.33 -13.79
C GLY A 164 21.31 -6.59 -12.46
N VAL A 165 20.17 -6.10 -11.95
CA VAL A 165 20.10 -5.32 -10.71
C VAL A 165 20.47 -6.17 -9.48
N THR A 166 19.92 -7.37 -9.35
CA THR A 166 20.25 -8.27 -8.23
C THR A 166 21.75 -8.53 -8.12
N ALA A 167 22.42 -8.80 -9.23
CA ALA A 167 23.85 -9.03 -9.25
C ALA A 167 24.67 -7.79 -8.85
N LYS A 168 24.21 -6.57 -9.17
CA LYS A 168 24.83 -5.33 -8.68
C LYS A 168 24.65 -5.20 -7.17
N LEU A 169 23.46 -5.43 -6.65
CA LEU A 169 23.14 -5.37 -5.22
C LEU A 169 23.98 -6.37 -4.40
N GLU A 170 24.17 -7.58 -4.89
CA GLU A 170 25.00 -8.61 -4.25
C GLU A 170 26.50 -8.25 -4.19
N ARG A 171 27.02 -7.51 -5.18
CA ARG A 171 28.40 -7.05 -5.20
C ARG A 171 28.64 -5.81 -4.36
N GLY A 172 27.62 -5.04 -4.09
CA GLY A 172 27.68 -3.73 -3.44
C GLY A 172 27.29 -2.61 -4.41
N ALA A 173 26.13 -2.05 -4.21
CA ALA A 173 25.54 -0.97 -4.99
C ALA A 173 25.15 0.21 -4.12
N THR A 174 25.02 1.40 -4.72
CA THR A 174 24.46 2.59 -4.08
C THR A 174 23.03 2.79 -4.56
N VAL A 175 22.10 2.79 -3.62
CA VAL A 175 20.65 2.80 -3.90
C VAL A 175 19.99 4.01 -3.23
N ALA A 176 19.15 4.72 -3.98
CA ALA A 176 18.21 5.70 -3.45
C ALA A 176 16.78 5.16 -3.51
N ASP A 177 16.10 5.15 -2.38
CA ASP A 177 14.67 4.81 -2.26
C ASP A 177 13.88 6.10 -1.99
N VAL A 178 13.19 6.62 -2.99
CA VAL A 178 12.58 7.94 -2.97
C VAL A 178 11.07 7.83 -2.78
N GLY A 179 10.51 8.62 -1.85
CA GLY A 179 9.18 8.42 -1.33
C GLY A 179 9.14 7.22 -0.37
N CYS A 180 10.22 7.02 0.40
CA CYS A 180 10.39 5.81 1.22
C CYS A 180 9.40 5.69 2.40
N GLY A 181 8.67 6.75 2.73
CA GLY A 181 7.73 6.78 3.84
C GLY A 181 8.35 6.30 5.15
N HIS A 182 7.78 5.25 5.74
CA HIS A 182 8.28 4.63 6.97
C HIS A 182 9.46 3.65 6.76
N GLY A 183 10.05 3.57 5.57
CA GLY A 183 11.30 2.89 5.27
C GLY A 183 11.23 1.37 5.10
N PHE A 184 10.06 0.76 5.02
CA PHE A 184 9.95 -0.72 4.95
C PHE A 184 10.62 -1.30 3.70
N SER A 185 10.42 -0.71 2.51
CA SER A 185 11.09 -1.10 1.26
C SER A 185 12.62 -1.04 1.39
N THR A 186 13.12 0.10 1.86
CA THR A 186 14.55 0.32 2.11
C THR A 186 15.13 -0.73 3.06
N ILE A 187 14.46 -1.00 4.18
CA ILE A 187 14.88 -1.97 5.20
C ILE A 187 14.91 -3.40 4.62
N PHE A 188 13.90 -3.81 3.85
CA PHE A 188 13.90 -5.14 3.25
C PHE A 188 15.04 -5.31 2.25
N MET A 189 15.30 -4.31 1.40
CA MET A 189 16.45 -4.33 0.50
C MET A 189 17.78 -4.37 1.26
N ALA A 190 17.95 -3.55 2.29
CA ALA A 190 19.17 -3.48 3.07
C ALA A 190 19.51 -4.80 3.79
N LYS A 191 18.49 -5.49 4.32
CA LYS A 191 18.67 -6.80 4.96
C LYS A 191 19.04 -7.88 3.97
N ALA A 192 18.48 -7.84 2.76
CA ALA A 192 18.76 -8.81 1.70
C ALA A 192 20.15 -8.61 1.07
N PHE A 193 20.63 -7.36 0.99
CA PHE A 193 21.85 -7.00 0.30
C PHE A 193 22.82 -6.21 1.21
N PRO A 194 23.46 -6.87 2.19
CA PRO A 194 24.26 -6.21 3.23
C PRO A 194 25.56 -5.54 2.71
N LYS A 195 25.98 -5.81 1.48
CA LYS A 195 27.12 -5.14 0.85
C LYS A 195 26.75 -3.82 0.18
N SER A 196 25.46 -3.59 -0.06
CA SER A 196 24.95 -2.38 -0.68
C SER A 196 24.59 -1.33 0.37
N THR A 197 24.59 -0.07 -0.04
CA THR A 197 24.18 1.07 0.79
C THR A 197 22.87 1.65 0.27
N PHE A 198 21.98 1.98 1.18
CA PHE A 198 20.62 2.44 0.87
C PHE A 198 20.38 3.78 1.54
N VAL A 199 19.90 4.76 0.77
CA VAL A 199 19.41 6.02 1.32
C VAL A 199 17.94 6.15 0.99
N GLY A 200 17.10 6.18 2.01
CA GLY A 200 15.68 6.50 1.89
C GLY A 200 15.47 8.00 1.93
N TYR A 201 14.73 8.53 0.96
CA TYR A 201 14.34 9.94 0.91
C TYR A 201 12.82 10.07 0.98
N ASP A 202 12.34 10.97 1.80
CA ASP A 202 10.93 11.36 1.86
C ASP A 202 10.83 12.85 2.19
N PHE A 203 9.85 13.54 1.61
CA PHE A 203 9.68 14.97 1.90
C PHE A 203 8.99 15.24 3.24
N HIS A 204 8.37 14.21 3.86
CA HIS A 204 7.66 14.33 5.13
C HIS A 204 8.58 14.01 6.33
N PRO A 205 9.00 15.01 7.15
CA PRO A 205 10.00 14.80 8.20
C PRO A 205 9.62 13.72 9.23
N ALA A 206 8.35 13.65 9.63
CA ALA A 206 7.90 12.67 10.61
C ALA A 206 7.96 11.23 10.07
N SER A 207 7.73 11.02 8.76
CA SER A 207 7.93 9.71 8.12
C SER A 207 9.40 9.29 8.14
N VAL A 208 10.32 10.22 7.86
CA VAL A 208 11.77 9.97 7.90
C VAL A 208 12.23 9.59 9.32
N GLU A 209 11.70 10.25 10.34
CA GLU A 209 12.01 9.91 11.74
C GLU A 209 11.53 8.48 12.08
N GLN A 210 10.32 8.11 11.67
CA GLN A 210 9.82 6.76 11.85
C GLN A 210 10.64 5.72 11.08
N ALA A 211 11.08 6.04 9.85
CA ALA A 211 11.93 5.16 9.06
C ALA A 211 13.27 4.86 9.77
N ARG A 212 13.89 5.86 10.41
CA ARG A 212 15.09 5.69 11.23
C ARG A 212 14.85 4.76 12.40
N ALA A 213 13.77 4.97 13.15
CA ALA A 213 13.39 4.12 14.28
C ALA A 213 13.12 2.67 13.82
N HIS A 214 12.43 2.47 12.71
CA HIS A 214 12.20 1.14 12.14
C HIS A 214 13.52 0.47 11.71
N ALA A 215 14.44 1.20 11.09
CA ALA A 215 15.74 0.63 10.68
C ALA A 215 16.54 0.13 11.88
N GLU A 216 16.56 0.86 13.00
CA GLU A 216 17.17 0.42 14.24
C GLU A 216 16.48 -0.82 14.81
N GLN A 217 15.15 -0.78 14.92
CA GLN A 217 14.33 -1.89 15.43
C GLN A 217 14.50 -3.18 14.63
N HIS A 218 14.66 -3.07 13.30
CA HIS A 218 14.80 -4.21 12.41
C HIS A 218 16.25 -4.60 12.11
N GLY A 219 17.26 -3.95 12.74
CA GLY A 219 18.66 -4.27 12.58
C GLY A 219 19.23 -3.94 11.19
N ALA A 220 18.69 -2.92 10.51
CA ALA A 220 19.10 -2.47 9.19
C ALA A 220 19.91 -1.16 9.20
N ALA A 221 20.16 -0.55 10.36
CA ALA A 221 20.82 0.75 10.48
C ALA A 221 22.28 0.78 9.96
N ALA A 222 22.93 -0.37 9.86
CA ALA A 222 24.34 -0.44 9.47
C ALA A 222 24.58 -0.02 8.01
N ASN A 223 23.62 -0.24 7.11
CA ASN A 223 23.73 0.08 5.68
C ASN A 223 22.54 0.88 5.14
N THR A 224 21.76 1.50 6.03
CA THR A 224 20.68 2.42 5.66
C THR A 224 20.91 3.81 6.22
N LYS A 225 20.40 4.82 5.50
CA LYS A 225 20.30 6.21 5.93
C LYS A 225 18.95 6.75 5.48
N PHE A 226 18.36 7.67 6.27
CA PHE A 226 17.10 8.30 5.89
C PHE A 226 17.21 9.81 6.01
N GLU A 227 16.83 10.52 4.95
CA GLU A 227 16.98 11.97 4.83
C GLU A 227 15.69 12.62 4.31
N VAL A 228 15.45 13.86 4.74
CA VAL A 228 14.32 14.65 4.22
C VAL A 228 14.74 15.29 2.91
N ALA A 229 14.08 14.89 1.82
CA ALA A 229 14.28 15.49 0.49
C ALA A 229 13.06 15.20 -0.40
N THR A 230 12.86 16.03 -1.43
CA THR A 230 11.82 15.82 -2.44
C THR A 230 12.34 14.92 -3.58
N ALA A 231 11.42 14.38 -4.38
CA ALA A 231 11.79 13.57 -5.54
C ALA A 231 12.49 14.36 -6.66
N SER A 232 12.43 15.69 -6.63
CA SER A 232 13.04 16.57 -7.63
C SER A 232 14.40 17.14 -7.23
N ASP A 233 14.84 16.92 -5.96
CA ASP A 233 16.08 17.52 -5.43
C ASP A 233 16.86 16.64 -4.46
N PHE A 234 16.48 15.35 -4.27
CA PHE A 234 17.21 14.46 -3.37
C PHE A 234 18.72 14.37 -3.74
N PRO A 235 19.60 14.36 -2.73
CA PRO A 235 21.03 14.21 -2.97
C PRO A 235 21.36 12.86 -3.59
N GLY A 236 22.21 12.84 -4.62
CA GLY A 236 22.67 11.58 -5.20
C GLY A 236 23.42 11.83 -6.51
N LYS A 237 24.43 11.01 -6.74
CA LYS A 237 25.17 10.98 -7.99
C LYS A 237 25.75 9.58 -8.18
N ASP A 238 25.80 9.16 -9.44
CA ASP A 238 26.34 7.86 -9.82
C ASP A 238 25.67 6.69 -9.06
N LEU A 239 24.32 6.73 -8.96
CA LEU A 239 23.51 5.70 -8.33
C LEU A 239 23.39 4.47 -9.24
N ASP A 240 23.47 3.28 -8.66
CA ASP A 240 23.26 2.01 -9.37
C ASP A 240 21.77 1.70 -9.56
N LEU A 241 20.96 2.08 -8.57
CA LEU A 241 19.53 1.87 -8.55
C LEU A 241 18.82 3.05 -7.86
N VAL A 242 17.76 3.51 -8.47
CA VAL A 242 16.75 4.34 -7.79
C VAL A 242 15.46 3.56 -7.73
N THR A 243 14.73 3.62 -6.61
CA THR A 243 13.44 2.95 -6.44
C THR A 243 12.36 3.94 -6.02
N PHE A 244 11.18 3.79 -6.62
CA PHE A 244 9.95 4.47 -6.25
C PHE A 244 8.89 3.41 -6.01
N PHE A 245 8.20 3.49 -4.89
CA PHE A 245 7.16 2.53 -4.52
C PHE A 245 5.84 3.25 -4.27
N ASP A 246 4.89 3.04 -5.15
CA ASP A 246 3.51 3.53 -5.06
C ASP A 246 3.43 5.04 -4.78
N CYS A 247 4.31 5.85 -5.40
CA CYS A 247 4.41 7.28 -5.13
C CYS A 247 4.52 8.19 -6.36
N LEU A 248 4.95 7.69 -7.54
CA LEU A 248 5.11 8.52 -8.74
C LEU A 248 3.76 9.09 -9.22
N HIS A 249 2.68 8.31 -9.08
CA HIS A 249 1.34 8.67 -9.53
C HIS A 249 0.69 9.78 -8.70
N ASP A 250 1.14 10.02 -7.47
CA ASP A 250 0.63 11.06 -6.57
C ASP A 250 1.58 12.26 -6.42
N MET A 251 2.72 12.26 -7.12
CA MET A 251 3.60 13.42 -7.21
C MET A 251 2.96 14.53 -8.06
N GLY A 252 3.19 15.78 -7.65
CA GLY A 252 2.76 16.95 -8.42
C GLY A 252 3.50 17.09 -9.75
N ASP A 253 4.82 16.83 -9.77
CA ASP A 253 5.67 16.85 -10.96
C ASP A 253 6.39 15.52 -11.21
N PRO A 254 5.71 14.51 -11.75
CA PRO A 254 6.32 13.23 -12.06
C PRO A 254 7.38 13.32 -13.17
N VAL A 255 7.27 14.29 -14.07
CA VAL A 255 8.27 14.55 -15.13
C VAL A 255 9.54 15.17 -14.54
N GLY A 256 9.41 16.11 -13.63
CA GLY A 256 10.53 16.71 -12.89
C GLY A 256 11.26 15.67 -12.04
N ALA A 257 10.52 14.82 -11.34
CA ALA A 257 11.07 13.70 -10.58
C ALA A 257 11.85 12.75 -11.51
N ALA A 258 11.26 12.32 -12.63
CA ALA A 258 11.94 11.48 -13.62
C ALA A 258 13.23 12.12 -14.16
N ARG A 259 13.20 13.42 -14.46
CA ARG A 259 14.37 14.18 -14.91
C ARG A 259 15.48 14.22 -13.86
N HIS A 260 15.12 14.32 -12.59
CA HIS A 260 16.08 14.30 -11.50
C HIS A 260 16.72 12.91 -11.35
N VAL A 261 15.91 11.86 -11.34
CA VAL A 261 16.39 10.47 -11.31
C VAL A 261 17.36 10.19 -12.47
N PHE A 262 17.02 10.64 -13.69
CA PHE A 262 17.90 10.46 -14.86
C PHE A 262 19.30 11.06 -14.66
N LYS A 263 19.37 12.21 -13.98
CA LYS A 263 20.66 12.90 -13.70
C LYS A 263 21.48 12.23 -12.59
N THR A 264 20.85 11.49 -11.71
CA THR A 264 21.50 10.86 -10.54
C THR A 264 22.00 9.46 -10.82
N LEU A 265 21.44 8.79 -11.83
CA LEU A 265 21.83 7.44 -12.21
C LEU A 265 23.17 7.37 -12.94
N LYS A 266 23.89 6.26 -12.75
CA LYS A 266 24.97 5.83 -13.64
C LYS A 266 24.42 5.56 -15.05
N PRO A 267 25.28 5.60 -16.10
CA PRO A 267 24.85 5.25 -17.46
C PRO A 267 24.29 3.83 -17.60
N ASP A 268 24.70 2.91 -16.73
CA ASP A 268 24.20 1.53 -16.63
C ASP A 268 23.28 1.32 -15.42
N GLY A 269 22.85 2.40 -14.78
CA GLY A 269 21.93 2.39 -13.66
C GLY A 269 20.50 2.05 -14.09
N SER A 270 19.68 1.68 -13.11
CA SER A 270 18.25 1.37 -13.32
C SER A 270 17.38 2.21 -12.38
N TRP A 271 16.23 2.61 -12.88
CA TRP A 271 15.14 3.12 -12.06
C TRP A 271 14.01 2.08 -12.00
N MET A 272 13.70 1.58 -10.81
CA MET A 272 12.59 0.70 -10.53
C MET A 272 11.41 1.53 -10.06
N ILE A 273 10.27 1.39 -10.71
CA ILE A 273 9.03 2.07 -10.33
C ILE A 273 7.97 1.01 -10.12
N VAL A 274 7.48 0.90 -8.89
CA VAL A 274 6.34 0.07 -8.53
C VAL A 274 5.14 0.97 -8.39
N GLU A 275 4.07 0.65 -9.10
CA GLU A 275 2.85 1.44 -9.15
C GLU A 275 1.61 0.55 -9.05
N PRO A 276 0.45 1.08 -8.65
CA PRO A 276 -0.79 0.33 -8.67
C PRO A 276 -1.07 -0.29 -10.03
N GLN A 277 -1.53 -1.54 -10.03
CA GLN A 277 -1.92 -2.22 -11.26
C GLN A 277 -3.10 -1.52 -11.91
N ALA A 278 -2.92 -1.12 -13.15
CA ALA A 278 -3.94 -0.45 -13.96
C ALA A 278 -3.75 -0.74 -15.44
N GLY A 279 -4.86 -0.91 -16.14
CA GLY A 279 -4.92 -0.82 -17.60
C GLY A 279 -4.91 0.63 -18.06
N ASP A 280 -4.67 0.85 -19.35
CA ASP A 280 -4.55 2.20 -19.91
C ASP A 280 -5.91 2.88 -20.18
N ARG A 281 -7.01 2.12 -20.16
CA ARG A 281 -8.36 2.60 -20.42
C ARG A 281 -9.27 2.35 -19.22
N LEU A 282 -10.31 3.14 -19.09
CA LEU A 282 -11.29 3.02 -17.99
C LEU A 282 -11.89 1.62 -17.91
N GLU A 283 -12.30 1.06 -19.06
CA GLU A 283 -12.94 -0.26 -19.15
C GLU A 283 -12.02 -1.39 -18.66
N ASP A 284 -10.70 -1.26 -18.77
CA ASP A 284 -9.74 -2.25 -18.30
C ASP A 284 -9.69 -2.30 -16.76
N ASN A 285 -10.15 -1.23 -16.09
CA ASN A 285 -10.10 -1.02 -14.66
C ASN A 285 -11.48 -1.17 -13.96
N LEU A 286 -12.53 -1.55 -14.70
CA LEU A 286 -13.87 -1.80 -14.13
C LEU A 286 -13.93 -3.19 -13.46
N ASN A 287 -13.12 -3.39 -12.42
CA ASN A 287 -12.95 -4.63 -11.69
C ASN A 287 -12.77 -4.33 -10.18
N PRO A 288 -12.77 -5.35 -9.29
CA PRO A 288 -12.66 -5.14 -7.83
C PRO A 288 -11.40 -4.37 -7.41
N VAL A 289 -10.24 -4.61 -8.04
CA VAL A 289 -8.98 -3.91 -7.75
C VAL A 289 -9.06 -2.46 -8.20
N GLY A 290 -9.54 -2.21 -9.42
CA GLY A 290 -9.76 -0.86 -9.92
C GLY A 290 -10.76 -0.08 -9.07
N ARG A 291 -11.85 -0.71 -8.60
CA ARG A 291 -12.80 -0.10 -7.65
C ARG A 291 -12.10 0.40 -6.38
N MET A 292 -11.20 -0.40 -5.81
CA MET A 292 -10.45 -0.04 -4.60
C MET A 292 -9.47 1.11 -4.90
N TYR A 293 -8.71 1.01 -5.98
CA TYR A 293 -7.71 2.01 -6.33
C TYR A 293 -8.31 3.34 -6.79
N TYR A 294 -9.43 3.35 -7.51
CA TYR A 294 -10.15 4.60 -7.81
C TYR A 294 -10.63 5.31 -6.54
N ALA A 295 -11.10 4.56 -5.54
CA ALA A 295 -11.48 5.13 -4.26
C ALA A 295 -10.27 5.76 -3.54
N GLY A 296 -9.15 5.02 -3.42
CA GLY A 296 -7.90 5.52 -2.86
C GLY A 296 -7.36 6.72 -3.61
N SER A 297 -7.36 6.65 -4.94
CA SER A 297 -6.93 7.74 -5.82
C SER A 297 -7.74 9.02 -5.59
N THR A 298 -9.07 8.90 -5.51
CA THR A 298 -9.96 10.04 -5.26
C THR A 298 -9.75 10.66 -3.88
N MET A 299 -9.54 9.82 -2.87
CA MET A 299 -9.49 10.26 -1.47
C MET A 299 -8.09 10.70 -1.02
N VAL A 300 -7.03 10.25 -1.69
CA VAL A 300 -5.65 10.45 -1.27
C VAL A 300 -4.78 10.96 -2.42
N CYS A 301 -4.59 10.18 -3.51
CA CYS A 301 -3.55 10.45 -4.50
C CYS A 301 -3.80 11.74 -5.31
N ILE A 302 -5.02 11.92 -5.84
CA ILE A 302 -5.39 13.12 -6.60
C ILE A 302 -5.30 14.38 -5.74
N PRO A 303 -5.90 14.43 -4.52
CA PRO A 303 -5.74 15.58 -3.64
C PRO A 303 -4.28 15.89 -3.30
N THR A 304 -3.47 14.87 -3.02
CA THR A 304 -2.05 15.02 -2.71
C THR A 304 -1.27 15.62 -3.88
N SER A 305 -1.50 15.12 -5.10
CA SER A 305 -0.83 15.63 -6.29
C SER A 305 -1.22 17.07 -6.62
N LEU A 306 -2.52 17.41 -6.51
CA LEU A 306 -3.03 18.76 -6.78
C LEU A 306 -2.54 19.81 -5.79
N ASP A 307 -2.12 19.43 -4.58
CA ASP A 307 -1.55 20.36 -3.59
C ASP A 307 -0.07 20.69 -3.86
N GLN A 308 0.61 19.89 -4.66
CA GLN A 308 2.01 20.07 -5.02
C GLN A 308 2.16 20.95 -6.27
N PRO A 309 3.32 21.60 -6.46
CA PRO A 309 3.63 22.32 -7.71
C PRO A 309 3.43 21.43 -8.95
N VAL A 310 2.96 22.04 -10.04
CA VAL A 310 2.51 21.42 -11.30
C VAL A 310 1.16 20.71 -11.16
N GLY A 311 0.93 19.89 -10.14
CA GLY A 311 -0.35 19.23 -9.90
C GLY A 311 -0.78 18.31 -11.03
N ALA A 312 0.11 17.43 -11.52
CA ALA A 312 -0.14 16.57 -12.68
C ALA A 312 -1.30 15.57 -12.48
N ALA A 313 -1.58 15.21 -11.22
CA ALA A 313 -2.73 14.39 -10.81
C ALA A 313 -2.91 13.12 -11.65
N LEU A 314 -1.85 12.33 -11.82
CA LEU A 314 -1.91 11.07 -12.59
C LEU A 314 -2.91 10.09 -11.97
N GLY A 315 -2.89 9.97 -10.65
CA GLY A 315 -3.76 9.09 -9.88
C GLY A 315 -3.38 7.61 -9.95
N ALA A 316 -3.85 6.83 -8.97
CA ALA A 316 -3.50 5.42 -8.82
C ALA A 316 -3.91 4.51 -10.00
N GLN A 317 -4.73 5.00 -10.92
CA GLN A 317 -5.15 4.28 -12.12
C GLN A 317 -4.62 4.95 -13.41
N ALA A 318 -3.38 5.47 -13.32
CA ALA A 318 -2.72 6.14 -14.46
C ALA A 318 -2.49 5.20 -15.66
N GLY A 319 -2.21 3.93 -15.41
CA GLY A 319 -1.85 2.95 -16.45
C GLY A 319 -0.42 3.11 -16.95
N PHE A 320 0.05 2.08 -17.66
CA PHE A 320 1.43 2.02 -18.15
C PHE A 320 1.76 3.15 -19.14
N ALA A 321 0.84 3.46 -20.04
CA ALA A 321 1.09 4.45 -21.10
C ALA A 321 1.37 5.86 -20.53
N LYS A 322 0.57 6.32 -19.57
CA LYS A 322 0.77 7.64 -18.93
C LYS A 322 2.05 7.68 -18.10
N LEU A 323 2.33 6.64 -17.30
CA LEU A 323 3.57 6.53 -16.53
C LEU A 323 4.79 6.54 -17.44
N LYS A 324 4.80 5.71 -18.49
CA LYS A 324 5.85 5.69 -19.51
C LYS A 324 6.05 7.05 -20.17
N SER A 325 4.96 7.75 -20.49
CA SER A 325 5.04 9.10 -21.07
C SER A 325 5.76 10.08 -20.14
N ALA A 326 5.41 10.12 -18.84
CA ALA A 326 6.06 10.99 -17.86
C ALA A 326 7.55 10.64 -17.69
N ILE A 327 7.87 9.34 -17.59
CA ILE A 327 9.24 8.84 -17.46
C ILE A 327 10.09 9.20 -18.69
N THR A 328 9.54 9.02 -19.91
CA THR A 328 10.24 9.35 -21.16
C THR A 328 10.46 10.86 -21.31
N GLN A 329 9.48 11.70 -20.92
CA GLN A 329 9.65 13.15 -20.88
C GLN A 329 10.73 13.60 -19.88
N GLY A 330 11.00 12.80 -18.85
CA GLY A 330 12.10 12.98 -17.91
C GLY A 330 13.48 12.67 -18.49
N GLY A 331 13.57 12.03 -19.67
CA GLY A 331 14.83 11.75 -20.38
C GLY A 331 15.13 10.28 -20.60
N PHE A 332 14.34 9.36 -20.05
CA PHE A 332 14.60 7.91 -20.19
C PHE A 332 14.27 7.40 -21.58
N GLY A 333 15.25 6.76 -22.24
CA GLY A 333 15.07 6.16 -23.56
C GLY A 333 14.48 4.76 -23.56
N LYS A 334 14.66 4.02 -22.46
CA LYS A 334 14.20 2.63 -22.33
C LYS A 334 13.26 2.51 -21.13
N VAL A 335 12.00 2.21 -21.37
CA VAL A 335 10.97 2.01 -20.32
C VAL A 335 10.18 0.76 -20.65
N ARG A 336 10.17 -0.23 -19.76
CA ARG A 336 9.43 -1.47 -19.91
C ARG A 336 8.67 -1.83 -18.63
N LYS A 337 7.62 -2.63 -18.77
CA LYS A 337 7.04 -3.37 -17.65
C LYS A 337 7.93 -4.58 -17.41
N ALA A 338 8.55 -4.67 -16.24
CA ALA A 338 9.45 -5.75 -15.87
C ALA A 338 8.68 -6.97 -15.36
N THR A 339 7.69 -6.75 -14.48
CA THR A 339 6.78 -7.78 -13.97
C THR A 339 5.50 -7.12 -13.45
N GLU A 340 4.54 -7.92 -13.02
CA GLU A 340 3.30 -7.44 -12.41
C GLU A 340 2.75 -8.46 -11.40
N THR A 341 1.91 -7.98 -10.50
CA THR A 341 1.07 -8.77 -9.60
C THR A 341 -0.38 -8.35 -9.79
N PRO A 342 -1.37 -9.00 -9.17
CA PRO A 342 -2.75 -8.51 -9.21
C PRO A 342 -2.93 -7.08 -8.69
N PHE A 343 -1.99 -6.57 -7.88
CA PHE A 343 -2.08 -5.26 -7.22
C PHE A 343 -1.08 -4.23 -7.72
N ASN A 344 0.06 -4.66 -8.26
CA ASN A 344 1.12 -3.74 -8.68
C ASN A 344 1.67 -4.09 -10.07
N MET A 345 2.04 -3.06 -10.81
CA MET A 345 2.95 -3.16 -11.95
C MET A 345 4.36 -2.67 -11.55
N VAL A 346 5.38 -3.35 -12.04
CA VAL A 346 6.78 -2.99 -11.82
C VAL A 346 7.38 -2.56 -13.14
N LEU A 347 7.84 -1.32 -13.19
CA LEU A 347 8.48 -0.75 -14.38
C LEU A 347 9.98 -0.65 -14.15
N GLU A 348 10.74 -0.86 -15.22
CA GLU A 348 12.16 -0.55 -15.30
C GLU A 348 12.39 0.54 -16.32
N ALA A 349 13.08 1.61 -15.90
CA ALA A 349 13.55 2.66 -16.79
C ALA A 349 15.09 2.74 -16.75
N ARG A 350 15.68 2.97 -17.91
CA ARG A 350 17.15 3.12 -18.07
C ARG A 350 17.48 4.32 -18.92
N PRO A 351 18.59 5.00 -18.63
CA PRO A 351 19.13 6.07 -19.48
C PRO A 351 19.32 5.68 -20.95
#